data_5e2ef967a971cdd5d7bac21a8dde04dd
#
_entry.id   5e2ef967a971cdd5d7bac21a8dde04dd
#
_cell.length_a   1.000
_cell.length_b   1.000
_cell.length_c   1.000
_cell.angle_alpha   90.00
_cell.angle_beta   90.00
_cell.angle_gamma   90.00
#
_symmetry.space_group_name_H-M   'P 1'
#
loop_
_entity.id
_entity.type
_entity.pdbx_description
1 polymer ?
#
loop_
_entity_poly.entity_id
_entity_poly.type
_entity_poly.pdbx_seq_one_letter_code
_entity_poly.pdbx_strand_id
1 'polypeptide(L)'
;MVKQRTLKNPIRATGVGLHTGEKVYMCLSPAPANAGIVFRRTDLDPIVEIRAEPDKVGDTMLGTTLIKDGVRVATVEHLLSALAGLGIDNAYVDLSASEVPIMDGSAAPFVFLVQSAGIAEQNVPKRFIRVTRPVEVRDGDKWARLDPFDGFKVNFEIEFDHPVFKAHLRRESMDFSSTSYLKEVARARTFGFMRDLETLRSRNMVMGGSLDNAVVLDNYRILNEDGLRYENEFVRHKILDAIGDLYLLGHSLIGQFSGFKSGHGLNNLLLRTMVARQECWEAVTYSDLADAPISYMAPVAV
;
A
#
# COMPACT_ATOMS: atom_id res chain seq x y z
N MET A 1 11.02 -16.08 19.15
CA MET A 1 11.41 -15.11 18.12
C MET A 1 10.21 -14.72 17.29
N VAL A 2 10.15 -13.47 16.86
CA VAL A 2 9.13 -13.01 15.91
C VAL A 2 9.46 -13.61 14.54
N LYS A 3 8.49 -14.33 13.94
CA LYS A 3 8.69 -15.11 12.71
C LYS A 3 8.18 -14.36 11.49
N GLN A 4 8.76 -14.66 10.34
CA GLN A 4 8.21 -14.27 9.05
C GLN A 4 6.85 -14.92 8.83
N ARG A 5 6.02 -14.29 7.99
CA ARG A 5 4.66 -14.73 7.67
C ARG A 5 4.45 -14.84 6.17
N THR A 6 3.67 -15.84 5.80
CA THR A 6 3.17 -16.05 4.43
C THR A 6 1.70 -16.47 4.48
N LEU A 7 1.04 -16.61 3.34
CA LEU A 7 -0.28 -17.21 3.26
C LEU A 7 -0.20 -18.71 3.58
N LYS A 8 -1.26 -19.27 4.17
CA LYS A 8 -1.37 -20.73 4.41
C LYS A 8 -1.79 -21.46 3.14
N ASN A 9 -2.74 -20.90 2.39
CA ASN A 9 -3.30 -21.50 1.17
C ASN A 9 -3.32 -20.45 0.03
N PRO A 10 -3.29 -20.89 -1.24
CA PRO A 10 -3.57 -20.01 -2.36
C PRO A 10 -5.02 -19.52 -2.33
N ILE A 11 -5.24 -18.28 -2.74
CA ILE A 11 -6.57 -17.69 -2.89
C ILE A 11 -6.65 -16.86 -4.16
N ARG A 12 -7.81 -16.88 -4.81
CA ARG A 12 -8.03 -16.21 -6.10
C ARG A 12 -9.09 -15.14 -5.99
N ALA A 13 -8.91 -14.09 -6.78
CA ALA A 13 -9.91 -13.05 -6.99
C ALA A 13 -9.93 -12.63 -8.45
N THR A 14 -11.04 -12.03 -8.85
CA THR A 14 -11.20 -11.43 -10.17
C THR A 14 -11.72 -10.01 -9.98
N GLY A 15 -11.17 -9.08 -10.73
CA GLY A 15 -11.61 -7.69 -10.73
C GLY A 15 -11.22 -7.00 -12.02
N VAL A 16 -11.20 -5.67 -11.99
CA VAL A 16 -10.80 -4.83 -13.13
C VAL A 16 -9.64 -3.92 -12.71
N GLY A 17 -8.74 -3.63 -13.63
CA GLY A 17 -7.73 -2.60 -13.44
C GLY A 17 -8.36 -1.21 -13.38
N LEU A 18 -7.96 -0.36 -12.44
CA LEU A 18 -8.48 1.01 -12.32
C LEU A 18 -8.18 1.82 -13.59
N HIS A 19 -6.94 1.75 -14.06
CA HIS A 19 -6.48 2.55 -15.20
C HIS A 19 -6.77 1.87 -16.53
N THR A 20 -6.47 0.58 -16.63
CA THR A 20 -6.65 -0.17 -17.89
C THR A 20 -8.10 -0.50 -18.20
N GLY A 21 -8.95 -0.71 -17.18
CA GLY A 21 -10.29 -1.24 -17.34
C GLY A 21 -10.32 -2.73 -17.74
N GLU A 22 -9.15 -3.38 -17.83
CA GLU A 22 -9.04 -4.78 -18.20
C GLU A 22 -9.48 -5.70 -17.06
N LYS A 23 -10.06 -6.84 -17.40
CA LYS A 23 -10.37 -7.88 -16.44
C LYS A 23 -9.07 -8.57 -16.00
N VAL A 24 -8.88 -8.66 -14.69
CA VAL A 24 -7.69 -9.24 -14.06
C VAL A 24 -8.07 -10.44 -13.21
N TYR A 25 -7.40 -11.56 -13.46
CA TYR A 25 -7.38 -12.70 -12.56
C TYR A 25 -6.13 -12.61 -11.69
N MET A 26 -6.32 -12.58 -10.39
CA MET A 26 -5.24 -12.51 -9.41
C MET A 26 -5.26 -13.76 -8.54
N CYS A 27 -4.08 -14.33 -8.27
CA CYS A 27 -3.90 -15.37 -7.27
C CYS A 27 -2.83 -14.97 -6.28
N LEU A 28 -3.18 -14.90 -5.00
CA LEU A 28 -2.23 -14.77 -3.90
C LEU A 28 -1.86 -16.18 -3.43
N SER A 29 -0.58 -16.47 -3.32
CA SER A 29 -0.11 -17.80 -2.90
C SER A 29 1.09 -17.72 -1.93
N PRO A 30 1.29 -18.77 -1.11
CA PRO A 30 2.46 -18.84 -0.25
C PRO A 30 3.76 -18.69 -1.02
N ALA A 31 4.75 -18.02 -0.41
CA ALA A 31 6.12 -17.95 -0.94
C ALA A 31 7.13 -18.43 0.11
N PRO A 32 8.31 -18.92 -0.29
CA PRO A 32 9.36 -19.32 0.64
C PRO A 32 9.79 -18.16 1.53
N ALA A 33 10.35 -18.47 2.70
CA ALA A 33 10.96 -17.47 3.57
C ALA A 33 12.04 -16.67 2.82
N ASN A 34 12.10 -15.37 3.08
CA ASN A 34 12.98 -14.38 2.42
C ASN A 34 12.69 -14.13 0.92
N ALA A 35 11.60 -14.65 0.37
CA ALA A 35 11.19 -14.33 -0.99
C ALA A 35 10.76 -12.85 -1.13
N GLY A 36 10.16 -12.29 -0.08
CA GLY A 36 9.49 -11.00 -0.17
C GLY A 36 8.14 -11.10 -0.90
N ILE A 37 7.60 -9.97 -1.31
CA ILE A 37 6.41 -9.93 -2.15
C ILE A 37 6.85 -9.90 -3.61
N VAL A 38 6.43 -10.90 -4.38
CA VAL A 38 6.84 -11.07 -5.78
C VAL A 38 5.62 -11.10 -6.69
N PHE A 39 5.51 -10.12 -7.55
CA PHE A 39 4.48 -10.06 -8.59
C PHE A 39 4.93 -10.87 -9.80
N ARG A 40 4.02 -11.70 -10.33
CA ARG A 40 4.29 -12.58 -11.48
C ARG A 40 3.26 -12.31 -12.57
N ARG A 41 3.73 -11.90 -13.74
CA ARG A 41 2.90 -11.71 -14.95
C ARG A 41 2.76 -13.07 -15.65
N THR A 42 1.71 -13.78 -15.26
CA THR A 42 1.44 -15.16 -15.73
C THR A 42 0.76 -15.21 -17.09
N ASP A 43 0.41 -14.09 -17.65
CA ASP A 43 -0.07 -13.91 -19.03
C ASP A 43 1.07 -13.81 -20.06
N LEU A 44 2.31 -13.74 -19.59
CA LEU A 44 3.50 -13.65 -20.45
C LEU A 44 4.23 -15.00 -20.52
N ASP A 45 4.89 -15.25 -21.65
CA ASP A 45 5.76 -16.39 -21.86
C ASP A 45 7.15 -15.92 -22.35
N PRO A 46 8.20 -16.08 -21.55
CA PRO A 46 8.21 -16.63 -20.19
C PRO A 46 7.52 -15.72 -19.15
N ILE A 47 7.05 -16.31 -18.05
CA ILE A 47 6.54 -15.55 -16.89
C ILE A 47 7.60 -14.58 -16.40
N VAL A 48 7.19 -13.31 -16.17
CA VAL A 48 8.08 -12.29 -15.64
C VAL A 48 7.78 -12.04 -14.18
N GLU A 49 8.81 -12.16 -13.35
CA GLU A 49 8.75 -11.90 -11.92
C GLU A 49 9.34 -10.52 -11.59
N ILE A 50 8.59 -9.73 -10.81
CA ILE A 50 9.01 -8.42 -10.33
C ILE A 50 8.87 -8.41 -8.81
N ARG A 51 9.96 -8.31 -8.10
CA ARG A 51 9.95 -8.17 -6.65
C ARG A 51 9.53 -6.76 -6.26
N ALA A 52 8.70 -6.64 -5.22
CA ALA A 52 8.31 -5.35 -4.66
C ALA A 52 9.48 -4.71 -3.93
N GLU A 53 10.20 -3.83 -4.63
CA GLU A 53 11.39 -3.12 -4.14
C GLU A 53 11.36 -1.66 -4.60
N PRO A 54 11.97 -0.71 -3.84
CA PRO A 54 11.89 0.72 -4.18
C PRO A 54 12.52 1.08 -5.52
N ASP A 55 13.55 0.34 -5.95
CA ASP A 55 14.25 0.54 -7.22
C ASP A 55 13.49 0.02 -8.43
N LYS A 56 12.46 -0.81 -8.22
CA LYS A 56 11.58 -1.31 -9.28
C LYS A 56 10.42 -0.37 -9.60
N VAL A 57 10.20 0.66 -8.79
CA VAL A 57 9.19 1.68 -9.10
C VAL A 57 9.66 2.53 -10.27
N GLY A 58 8.94 2.47 -11.39
CA GLY A 58 9.27 3.18 -12.62
C GLY A 58 8.24 4.23 -13.02
N ASP A 59 7.02 4.20 -12.46
CA ASP A 59 5.98 5.18 -12.70
C ASP A 59 5.15 5.36 -11.42
N THR A 60 4.76 6.61 -11.14
CA THR A 60 4.02 6.99 -9.94
C THR A 60 2.84 7.92 -10.25
N MET A 61 2.38 7.93 -11.50
CA MET A 61 1.22 8.72 -11.91
C MET A 61 -0.07 8.03 -11.47
N LEU A 62 -0.74 8.61 -10.48
CA LEU A 62 -2.01 8.14 -9.89
C LEU A 62 -1.95 6.73 -9.27
N GLY A 63 -0.78 6.19 -9.03
CA GLY A 63 -0.57 4.87 -8.43
C GLY A 63 0.88 4.46 -8.52
N THR A 64 1.27 3.43 -7.79
CA THR A 64 2.63 2.90 -7.81
C THR A 64 2.73 1.77 -8.82
N THR A 65 3.62 1.92 -9.81
CA THR A 65 3.87 0.93 -10.85
C THR A 65 5.29 0.38 -10.74
N LEU A 66 5.39 -0.94 -10.60
CA LEU A 66 6.66 -1.65 -10.70
C LEU A 66 6.99 -1.94 -12.16
N ILE A 67 8.26 -1.77 -12.53
CA ILE A 67 8.74 -2.01 -13.90
C ILE A 67 10.04 -2.81 -13.87
N LYS A 68 10.09 -3.86 -14.69
CA LYS A 68 11.30 -4.64 -14.95
C LYS A 68 11.34 -5.05 -16.42
N ASP A 69 12.42 -4.73 -17.12
CA ASP A 69 12.65 -5.09 -18.51
C ASP A 69 11.45 -4.70 -19.43
N GLY A 70 10.84 -3.54 -19.18
CA GLY A 70 9.67 -3.05 -19.91
C GLY A 70 8.33 -3.65 -19.49
N VAL A 71 8.33 -4.69 -18.66
CA VAL A 71 7.09 -5.29 -18.10
C VAL A 71 6.63 -4.51 -16.89
N ARG A 72 5.31 -4.23 -16.82
CA ARG A 72 4.69 -3.38 -15.79
C ARG A 72 3.76 -4.18 -14.90
N VAL A 73 3.70 -3.79 -13.63
CA VAL A 73 2.61 -4.13 -12.69
C VAL A 73 2.21 -2.85 -11.98
N ALA A 74 1.02 -2.33 -12.31
CA ALA A 74 0.50 -1.06 -11.82
C ALA A 74 -0.42 -1.24 -10.60
N THR A 75 -0.63 -0.15 -9.84
CA THR A 75 -1.59 -0.03 -8.72
C THR A 75 -1.32 -1.07 -7.63
N VAL A 76 -0.04 -1.19 -7.20
CA VAL A 76 0.36 -2.20 -6.23
C VAL A 76 0.14 -1.77 -4.78
N GLU A 77 -0.04 -0.49 -4.51
CA GLU A 77 -0.06 0.14 -3.19
C GLU A 77 -1.17 -0.39 -2.27
N HIS A 78 -2.39 -0.61 -2.76
CA HIS A 78 -3.49 -1.08 -1.91
C HIS A 78 -3.28 -2.52 -1.45
N LEU A 79 -2.80 -3.40 -2.34
CA LEU A 79 -2.44 -4.77 -1.99
C LEU A 79 -1.24 -4.80 -1.03
N LEU A 80 -0.19 -4.04 -1.31
CA LEU A 80 0.98 -3.94 -0.43
C LEU A 80 0.59 -3.41 0.95
N SER A 81 -0.34 -2.43 1.00
CA SER A 81 -0.89 -1.92 2.26
C SER A 81 -1.59 -3.02 3.08
N ALA A 82 -2.41 -3.85 2.43
CA ALA A 82 -3.07 -4.98 3.09
C ALA A 82 -2.07 -6.01 3.62
N LEU A 83 -1.04 -6.36 2.83
CA LEU A 83 0.02 -7.28 3.23
C LEU A 83 0.83 -6.73 4.40
N ALA A 84 1.19 -5.43 4.37
CA ALA A 84 1.82 -4.73 5.48
C ALA A 84 0.94 -4.75 6.74
N GLY A 85 -0.36 -4.44 6.59
CA GLY A 85 -1.35 -4.42 7.67
C GLY A 85 -1.47 -5.74 8.42
N LEU A 86 -1.27 -6.85 7.72
CA LEU A 86 -1.33 -8.21 8.27
C LEU A 86 0.05 -8.81 8.57
N GLY A 87 1.12 -8.08 8.28
CA GLY A 87 2.50 -8.50 8.54
C GLY A 87 2.97 -9.65 7.66
N ILE A 88 2.48 -9.77 6.43
CA ILE A 88 2.89 -10.81 5.46
C ILE A 88 4.22 -10.43 4.83
N ASP A 89 5.26 -11.20 5.12
CA ASP A 89 6.62 -10.95 4.61
C ASP A 89 6.82 -11.55 3.21
N ASN A 90 6.18 -12.68 2.92
CA ASN A 90 6.44 -13.46 1.71
C ASN A 90 5.14 -13.87 1.03
N ALA A 91 4.96 -13.51 -0.23
CA ALA A 91 3.83 -13.93 -1.04
C ALA A 91 4.15 -13.85 -2.53
N TYR A 92 3.62 -14.77 -3.32
CA TYR A 92 3.51 -14.63 -4.76
C TYR A 92 2.17 -14.01 -5.12
N VAL A 93 2.21 -13.06 -6.05
CA VAL A 93 1.04 -12.37 -6.60
C VAL A 93 1.00 -12.63 -8.11
N ASP A 94 0.22 -13.61 -8.52
CA ASP A 94 0.03 -13.95 -9.93
C ASP A 94 -1.02 -13.04 -10.54
N LEU A 95 -0.72 -12.46 -11.69
CA LEU A 95 -1.60 -11.54 -12.41
C LEU A 95 -1.70 -11.93 -13.88
N SER A 96 -2.92 -11.94 -14.41
CA SER A 96 -3.20 -12.16 -15.83
C SER A 96 -3.20 -10.89 -16.66
N ALA A 97 -2.81 -9.74 -16.10
CA ALA A 97 -2.74 -8.44 -16.77
C ALA A 97 -1.73 -7.51 -16.07
N SER A 98 -1.54 -6.32 -16.61
CA SER A 98 -0.51 -5.37 -16.18
C SER A 98 -0.85 -4.55 -14.93
N GLU A 99 -1.98 -4.81 -14.28
CA GLU A 99 -2.47 -4.02 -13.16
C GLU A 99 -3.08 -4.90 -12.08
N VAL A 100 -2.86 -4.58 -10.80
CA VAL A 100 -3.57 -5.20 -9.68
C VAL A 100 -5.05 -4.77 -9.75
N PRO A 101 -6.03 -5.68 -9.56
CA PRO A 101 -7.44 -5.28 -9.61
C PRO A 101 -7.77 -4.28 -8.52
N ILE A 102 -8.52 -3.23 -8.86
CA ILE A 102 -8.84 -2.13 -7.93
C ILE A 102 -9.79 -2.56 -6.80
N MET A 103 -10.54 -3.63 -7.01
CA MET A 103 -11.57 -4.12 -6.09
C MET A 103 -12.63 -3.05 -5.79
N ASP A 104 -12.79 -2.69 -4.51
CA ASP A 104 -13.69 -1.63 -4.05
C ASP A 104 -12.98 -0.27 -3.86
N GLY A 105 -11.73 -0.16 -4.31
CA GLY A 105 -10.90 1.03 -4.15
C GLY A 105 -10.19 1.16 -2.81
N SER A 106 -10.33 0.19 -1.92
CA SER A 106 -9.66 0.13 -0.61
C SER A 106 -8.77 -1.10 -0.48
N ALA A 107 -8.09 -1.26 0.66
CA ALA A 107 -7.32 -2.46 0.98
C ALA A 107 -8.17 -3.59 1.60
N ALA A 108 -9.41 -3.31 2.01
CA ALA A 108 -10.25 -4.27 2.75
C ALA A 108 -10.52 -5.59 2.00
N PRO A 109 -10.80 -5.62 0.69
CA PRO A 109 -10.96 -6.88 -0.04
C PRO A 109 -9.70 -7.74 -0.03
N PHE A 110 -8.51 -7.14 -0.11
CA PHE A 110 -7.24 -7.87 -0.02
C PHE A 110 -6.99 -8.40 1.38
N VAL A 111 -7.33 -7.63 2.42
CA VAL A 111 -7.32 -8.11 3.82
C VAL A 111 -8.20 -9.34 3.96
N PHE A 112 -9.44 -9.28 3.44
CA PHE A 112 -10.37 -10.40 3.47
C PHE A 112 -9.80 -11.65 2.76
N LEU A 113 -9.18 -11.48 1.59
CA LEU A 113 -8.53 -12.58 0.86
C LEU A 113 -7.41 -13.20 1.68
N VAL A 114 -6.50 -12.40 2.25
CA VAL A 114 -5.37 -12.92 3.04
C VAL A 114 -5.86 -13.65 4.30
N GLN A 115 -6.86 -13.08 5.01
CA GLN A 115 -7.45 -13.73 6.18
C GLN A 115 -8.16 -15.04 5.81
N SER A 116 -8.86 -15.08 4.67
CA SER A 116 -9.54 -16.29 4.16
C SER A 116 -8.55 -17.37 3.72
N ALA A 117 -7.40 -16.97 3.14
CA ALA A 117 -6.31 -17.92 2.82
C ALA A 117 -5.66 -18.50 4.07
N GLY A 118 -5.80 -17.81 5.20
CA GLY A 118 -5.07 -18.08 6.43
C GLY A 118 -3.62 -17.58 6.35
N ILE A 119 -3.02 -17.36 7.52
CA ILE A 119 -1.64 -16.89 7.69
C ILE A 119 -0.82 -18.01 8.32
N ALA A 120 0.35 -18.28 7.76
CA ALA A 120 1.30 -19.26 8.27
C ALA A 120 2.60 -18.56 8.72
N GLU A 121 3.10 -18.92 9.90
CA GLU A 121 4.42 -18.50 10.35
C GLU A 121 5.51 -19.41 9.79
N GLN A 122 6.60 -18.80 9.33
CA GLN A 122 7.78 -19.48 8.81
C GLN A 122 8.89 -19.47 9.86
N ASN A 123 9.62 -20.56 9.99
CA ASN A 123 10.66 -20.69 11.04
C ASN A 123 11.95 -19.91 10.70
N VAL A 124 11.79 -18.64 10.37
CA VAL A 124 12.86 -17.68 10.05
C VAL A 124 12.52 -16.36 10.75
N PRO A 125 13.52 -15.65 11.34
CA PRO A 125 13.29 -14.38 12.01
C PRO A 125 12.69 -13.35 11.07
N LYS A 126 11.65 -12.64 11.54
CA LYS A 126 11.13 -11.45 10.85
C LYS A 126 12.11 -10.31 11.03
N ARG A 127 12.47 -9.69 9.91
CA ARG A 127 13.29 -8.48 9.91
C ARG A 127 12.42 -7.24 9.92
N PHE A 128 12.90 -6.24 10.65
CA PHE A 128 12.34 -4.89 10.66
C PHE A 128 13.43 -3.92 10.23
N ILE A 129 13.04 -2.87 9.54
CA ILE A 129 13.92 -1.73 9.26
C ILE A 129 13.62 -0.64 10.28
N ARG A 130 14.59 -0.37 11.17
CA ARG A 130 14.47 0.69 12.16
C ARG A 130 15.14 1.96 11.66
N VAL A 131 14.40 3.05 11.64
CA VAL A 131 14.94 4.39 11.36
C VAL A 131 15.76 4.85 12.57
N THR A 132 17.02 5.20 12.36
CA THR A 132 17.95 5.65 13.40
C THR A 132 18.24 7.15 13.35
N ARG A 133 18.06 7.77 12.15
CA ARG A 133 18.23 9.22 11.94
C ARG A 133 17.16 9.72 10.98
N PRO A 134 16.77 10.99 11.10
CA PRO A 134 15.77 11.58 10.20
C PRO A 134 16.21 11.55 8.73
N VAL A 135 15.26 11.24 7.86
CA VAL A 135 15.40 11.36 6.40
C VAL A 135 14.20 12.13 5.89
N GLU A 136 14.44 13.17 5.09
CA GLU A 136 13.39 14.02 4.52
C GLU A 136 13.66 14.27 3.04
N VAL A 137 12.60 14.34 2.26
CA VAL A 137 12.60 14.74 0.85
C VAL A 137 11.51 15.78 0.61
N ARG A 138 11.76 16.69 -0.34
CA ARG A 138 10.83 17.78 -0.69
C ARG A 138 10.68 17.92 -2.20
N ASP A 139 9.50 18.41 -2.60
CA ASP A 139 9.18 18.83 -3.95
C ASP A 139 8.27 20.08 -3.85
N GLY A 140 8.85 21.27 -3.97
CA GLY A 140 8.18 22.52 -3.69
C GLY A 140 7.72 22.61 -2.22
N ASP A 141 6.41 22.77 -2.01
CA ASP A 141 5.79 22.80 -0.68
C ASP A 141 5.46 21.41 -0.12
N LYS A 142 5.54 20.37 -0.96
CA LYS A 142 5.28 18.99 -0.57
C LYS A 142 6.49 18.39 0.12
N TRP A 143 6.27 17.54 1.11
CA TRP A 143 7.36 16.84 1.75
C TRP A 143 6.93 15.48 2.32
N ALA A 144 7.91 14.60 2.45
CA ALA A 144 7.78 13.31 3.12
C ALA A 144 9.02 13.09 4.00
N ARG A 145 8.83 12.56 5.21
CA ARG A 145 9.87 12.43 6.22
C ARG A 145 9.71 11.14 7.02
N LEU A 146 10.84 10.53 7.35
CA LEU A 146 10.97 9.46 8.33
C LEU A 146 11.78 9.94 9.51
N ASP A 147 11.28 9.72 10.72
CA ASP A 147 11.95 9.99 11.99
C ASP A 147 12.09 8.72 12.82
N PRO A 148 13.11 8.64 13.71
CA PRO A 148 13.17 7.59 14.72
C PRO A 148 11.92 7.60 15.61
N PHE A 149 11.34 6.41 15.82
CA PHE A 149 10.17 6.21 16.67
C PHE A 149 10.12 4.75 17.10
N ASP A 150 9.74 4.48 18.34
CA ASP A 150 9.62 3.11 18.86
C ASP A 150 8.20 2.59 18.58
N GLY A 151 8.01 2.05 17.38
CA GLY A 151 6.75 1.63 16.79
C GLY A 151 6.72 1.97 15.30
N PHE A 152 5.54 1.91 14.69
CA PHE A 152 5.30 2.47 13.38
C PHE A 152 4.15 3.47 13.46
N LYS A 153 4.45 4.74 13.17
CA LYS A 153 3.48 5.83 13.20
C LYS A 153 3.39 6.49 11.84
N VAL A 154 2.17 6.79 11.40
CA VAL A 154 1.91 7.48 10.13
C VAL A 154 1.12 8.74 10.39
N ASN A 155 1.70 9.88 10.06
CA ASN A 155 1.04 11.19 10.06
C ASN A 155 0.87 11.65 8.62
N PHE A 156 -0.31 12.04 8.24
CA PHE A 156 -0.56 12.54 6.90
C PHE A 156 -1.42 13.81 6.93
N GLU A 157 -1.06 14.77 6.08
CA GLU A 157 -1.85 15.98 5.86
C GLU A 157 -2.03 16.19 4.35
N ILE A 158 -3.29 16.40 3.95
CA ILE A 158 -3.71 16.66 2.57
C ILE A 158 -4.19 18.09 2.40
N GLU A 159 -4.00 18.62 1.22
CA GLU A 159 -4.56 19.91 0.83
C GLU A 159 -5.01 19.85 -0.63
N PHE A 160 -6.30 20.05 -0.84
CA PHE A 160 -6.93 20.14 -2.16
C PHE A 160 -7.81 21.39 -2.19
N ASP A 161 -7.74 22.16 -3.29
CA ASP A 161 -8.63 23.29 -3.49
C ASP A 161 -9.99 22.82 -4.00
N HIS A 162 -10.81 22.41 -3.03
CA HIS A 162 -12.16 21.93 -3.28
C HIS A 162 -13.04 22.13 -2.04
N PRO A 163 -14.34 22.54 -2.18
CA PRO A 163 -15.23 22.81 -1.04
C PRO A 163 -15.36 21.66 -0.03
N VAL A 164 -15.44 20.43 -0.51
CA VAL A 164 -15.54 19.21 0.34
C VAL A 164 -14.37 19.12 1.31
N PHE A 165 -13.15 19.42 0.88
CA PHE A 165 -11.96 19.34 1.75
C PHE A 165 -11.89 20.47 2.79
N LYS A 166 -12.67 21.55 2.61
CA LYS A 166 -12.82 22.59 3.64
C LYS A 166 -13.72 22.16 4.78
N ALA A 167 -14.62 21.21 4.52
CA ALA A 167 -15.60 20.68 5.50
C ALA A 167 -15.10 19.42 6.23
N HIS A 168 -14.05 18.75 5.73
CA HIS A 168 -13.52 17.51 6.28
C HIS A 168 -12.13 17.69 6.88
N LEU A 169 -11.78 16.79 7.83
CA LEU A 169 -10.45 16.74 8.41
C LEU A 169 -9.42 16.40 7.35
N ARG A 170 -8.39 17.23 7.26
CA ARG A 170 -7.31 17.12 6.28
C ARG A 170 -6.05 16.49 6.85
N ARG A 171 -6.02 16.25 8.17
CA ARG A 171 -4.89 15.69 8.89
C ARG A 171 -5.34 14.51 9.74
N GLU A 172 -4.55 13.44 9.71
CA GLU A 172 -4.76 12.25 10.52
C GLU A 172 -3.43 11.67 10.98
N SER A 173 -3.46 11.00 12.13
CA SER A 173 -2.32 10.31 12.72
C SER A 173 -2.75 8.92 13.18
N MET A 174 -1.97 7.90 12.85
CA MET A 174 -2.23 6.52 13.24
C MET A 174 -0.98 5.88 13.86
N ASP A 175 -1.11 5.36 15.07
CA ASP A 175 -0.15 4.40 15.63
C ASP A 175 -0.50 3.00 15.10
N PHE A 176 0.42 2.42 14.35
CA PHE A 176 0.16 1.21 13.58
C PHE A 176 0.18 -0.05 14.46
N SER A 177 -0.88 -0.82 14.31
CA SER A 177 -0.99 -2.23 14.64
C SER A 177 -1.92 -2.87 13.61
N SER A 178 -1.96 -4.19 13.48
CA SER A 178 -2.98 -4.81 12.62
C SER A 178 -4.39 -4.40 13.01
N THR A 179 -4.67 -4.27 14.31
CA THR A 179 -6.01 -3.89 14.80
C THR A 179 -6.38 -2.46 14.42
N SER A 180 -5.48 -1.48 14.65
CA SER A 180 -5.74 -0.08 14.25
C SER A 180 -5.84 0.06 12.74
N TYR A 181 -4.96 -0.61 11.98
CA TYR A 181 -5.01 -0.63 10.53
C TYR A 181 -6.35 -1.12 9.99
N LEU A 182 -6.83 -2.27 10.47
CA LEU A 182 -8.10 -2.85 10.03
C LEU A 182 -9.31 -1.95 10.38
N LYS A 183 -9.30 -1.37 11.58
CA LYS A 183 -10.40 -0.54 12.08
C LYS A 183 -10.42 0.84 11.42
N GLU A 184 -9.27 1.44 11.21
CA GLU A 184 -9.18 2.88 10.95
C GLU A 184 -8.80 3.22 9.51
N VAL A 185 -8.13 2.30 8.77
CA VAL A 185 -7.52 2.63 7.49
C VAL A 185 -7.93 1.69 6.36
N ALA A 186 -7.95 0.38 6.59
CA ALA A 186 -8.08 -0.63 5.53
C ALA A 186 -9.27 -0.44 4.59
N ARG A 187 -10.37 0.18 5.05
CA ARG A 187 -11.60 0.40 4.28
C ARG A 187 -11.67 1.76 3.57
N ALA A 188 -10.67 2.63 3.75
CA ALA A 188 -10.64 3.95 3.11
C ALA A 188 -10.46 3.79 1.60
N ARG A 189 -11.39 4.34 0.81
CA ARG A 189 -11.40 4.22 -0.65
C ARG A 189 -10.55 5.32 -1.30
N THR A 190 -10.00 4.98 -2.45
CA THR A 190 -9.42 5.96 -3.37
C THR A 190 -10.47 6.97 -3.80
N PHE A 191 -10.04 8.14 -4.27
CA PHE A 191 -10.95 9.21 -4.68
C PHE A 191 -10.43 9.94 -5.92
N GLY A 192 -11.36 10.56 -6.63
CA GLY A 192 -11.05 11.33 -7.83
C GLY A 192 -12.07 12.44 -8.10
N PHE A 193 -11.69 13.36 -8.97
CA PHE A 193 -12.51 14.50 -9.36
C PHE A 193 -13.08 14.31 -10.76
N MET A 194 -14.39 14.52 -10.91
CA MET A 194 -15.06 14.45 -12.22
C MET A 194 -14.43 15.39 -13.25
N ARG A 195 -13.96 16.56 -12.82
CA ARG A 195 -13.31 17.54 -13.69
C ARG A 195 -12.04 17.00 -14.39
N ASP A 196 -11.37 16.02 -13.79
CA ASP A 196 -10.12 15.46 -14.31
C ASP A 196 -10.37 14.22 -15.21
N LEU A 197 -11.60 13.65 -15.15
CA LEU A 197 -11.92 12.35 -15.75
C LEU A 197 -11.75 12.35 -17.29
N GLU A 198 -12.20 13.40 -17.97
CA GLU A 198 -12.07 13.49 -19.43
C GLU A 198 -10.60 13.52 -19.87
N THR A 199 -9.79 14.33 -19.17
CA THR A 199 -8.34 14.41 -19.41
C THR A 199 -7.64 13.08 -19.12
N LEU A 200 -8.03 12.39 -18.04
CA LEU A 200 -7.44 11.09 -17.69
C LEU A 200 -7.83 10.01 -18.70
N ARG A 201 -9.07 9.96 -19.12
CA ARG A 201 -9.56 9.02 -20.14
C ARG A 201 -8.91 9.24 -21.51
N SER A 202 -8.67 10.49 -21.90
CA SER A 202 -7.94 10.78 -23.15
C SER A 202 -6.50 10.26 -23.15
N ARG A 203 -5.95 9.96 -21.94
CA ARG A 203 -4.65 9.34 -21.73
C ARG A 203 -4.75 7.84 -21.45
N ASN A 204 -5.89 7.21 -21.69
CA ASN A 204 -6.19 5.81 -21.37
C ASN A 204 -6.00 5.49 -19.87
N MET A 205 -6.32 6.43 -18.98
CA MET A 205 -6.30 6.24 -17.54
C MET A 205 -7.71 6.23 -16.97
N VAL A 206 -7.89 5.58 -15.82
CA VAL A 206 -9.16 5.50 -15.07
C VAL A 206 -10.30 4.90 -15.94
N MET A 207 -9.96 3.98 -16.84
CA MET A 207 -10.94 3.33 -17.74
C MET A 207 -11.88 2.38 -16.98
N GLY A 208 -11.39 1.80 -15.86
CA GLY A 208 -12.18 0.94 -14.96
C GLY A 208 -12.74 1.66 -13.74
N GLY A 209 -12.55 2.99 -13.64
CA GLY A 209 -13.06 3.78 -12.50
C GLY A 209 -14.58 3.93 -12.50
N SER A 210 -15.21 3.72 -11.34
CA SER A 210 -16.64 3.83 -11.11
C SER A 210 -16.94 4.29 -9.68
N LEU A 211 -18.22 4.59 -9.39
CA LEU A 211 -18.69 4.90 -8.03
C LEU A 211 -18.57 3.69 -7.08
N ASP A 212 -18.44 2.46 -7.61
CA ASP A 212 -18.27 1.25 -6.80
C ASP A 212 -16.84 1.10 -6.25
N ASN A 213 -15.85 1.73 -6.92
CA ASN A 213 -14.44 1.56 -6.60
C ASN A 213 -13.67 2.86 -6.31
N ALA A 214 -14.37 3.99 -6.22
CA ALA A 214 -13.78 5.27 -5.84
C ALA A 214 -14.81 6.20 -5.20
N VAL A 215 -14.36 7.09 -4.32
CA VAL A 215 -15.13 8.26 -3.93
C VAL A 215 -14.95 9.32 -5.00
N VAL A 216 -16.04 9.69 -5.67
CA VAL A 216 -16.02 10.63 -6.80
C VAL A 216 -16.61 11.97 -6.36
N LEU A 217 -15.88 13.06 -6.68
CA LEU A 217 -16.29 14.42 -6.36
C LEU A 217 -16.61 15.18 -7.65
N ASP A 218 -17.76 15.87 -7.69
CA ASP A 218 -18.00 16.93 -8.67
C ASP A 218 -17.37 18.25 -8.17
N ASN A 219 -17.75 19.39 -8.67
CA ASN A 219 -17.16 20.67 -8.25
C ASN A 219 -17.61 21.12 -6.84
N TYR A 220 -18.59 20.47 -6.22
CA TYR A 220 -19.24 20.93 -4.99
C TYR A 220 -19.40 19.85 -3.94
N ARG A 221 -19.62 18.59 -4.33
CA ARG A 221 -20.04 17.50 -3.43
C ARG A 221 -19.46 16.13 -3.84
N ILE A 222 -19.66 15.18 -2.95
CA ILE A 222 -19.43 13.74 -3.18
C ILE A 222 -20.64 13.18 -3.95
N LEU A 223 -20.38 12.38 -4.98
CA LEU A 223 -21.40 11.79 -5.85
C LEU A 223 -21.89 10.41 -5.38
N ASN A 224 -21.10 9.72 -4.56
CA ASN A 224 -21.48 8.41 -4.02
C ASN A 224 -22.69 8.56 -3.09
N GLU A 225 -23.79 7.87 -3.39
CA GLU A 225 -25.05 7.97 -2.62
C GLU A 225 -24.88 7.53 -1.16
N ASP A 226 -24.05 6.51 -0.91
CA ASP A 226 -23.75 6.00 0.43
C ASP A 226 -22.79 6.92 1.23
N GLY A 227 -22.30 8.00 0.62
CA GLY A 227 -21.36 8.93 1.25
C GLY A 227 -19.98 8.32 1.54
N LEU A 228 -19.38 8.78 2.65
CA LEU A 228 -18.06 8.34 3.10
C LEU A 228 -18.16 7.20 4.12
N ARG A 229 -17.18 6.29 4.10
CA ARG A 229 -17.01 5.21 5.09
C ARG A 229 -16.41 5.70 6.42
N TYR A 230 -15.66 6.83 6.36
CA TYR A 230 -15.10 7.54 7.51
C TYR A 230 -15.27 9.04 7.30
N GLU A 231 -15.47 9.81 8.35
CA GLU A 231 -15.58 11.27 8.28
C GLU A 231 -14.38 11.91 7.56
N ASN A 232 -13.19 11.33 7.74
CA ASN A 232 -11.91 11.74 7.17
C ASN A 232 -11.35 10.72 6.17
N GLU A 233 -12.21 10.08 5.37
CA GLU A 233 -11.83 8.97 4.47
C GLU A 233 -10.69 9.35 3.52
N PHE A 234 -10.67 10.58 3.01
CA PHE A 234 -9.65 11.04 2.07
C PHE A 234 -8.22 10.96 2.63
N VAL A 235 -8.01 11.50 3.83
CA VAL A 235 -6.68 11.45 4.46
C VAL A 235 -6.34 10.04 4.94
N ARG A 236 -7.31 9.25 5.37
CA ARG A 236 -7.11 7.84 5.73
C ARG A 236 -6.70 7.01 4.52
N HIS A 237 -7.25 7.30 3.35
CA HIS A 237 -6.79 6.66 2.12
C HIS A 237 -5.33 7.01 1.80
N LYS A 238 -4.93 8.28 1.99
CA LYS A 238 -3.51 8.65 1.82
C LYS A 238 -2.58 7.97 2.82
N ILE A 239 -3.05 7.66 4.02
CA ILE A 239 -2.32 6.80 4.99
C ILE A 239 -2.22 5.37 4.46
N LEU A 240 -3.31 4.81 3.89
CA LEU A 240 -3.32 3.49 3.26
C LEU A 240 -2.27 3.41 2.14
N ASP A 241 -2.26 4.37 1.23
CA ASP A 241 -1.28 4.48 0.14
C ASP A 241 0.15 4.54 0.68
N ALA A 242 0.40 5.41 1.67
CA ALA A 242 1.73 5.56 2.25
C ALA A 242 2.22 4.25 2.90
N ILE A 243 1.36 3.52 3.62
CA ILE A 243 1.71 2.21 4.20
C ILE A 243 2.11 1.23 3.09
N GLY A 244 1.37 1.17 1.99
CA GLY A 244 1.68 0.31 0.84
C GLY A 244 2.97 0.70 0.15
N ASP A 245 3.17 1.99 -0.13
CA ASP A 245 4.40 2.51 -0.73
C ASP A 245 5.63 2.24 0.14
N LEU A 246 5.52 2.46 1.47
CA LEU A 246 6.60 2.20 2.42
C LEU A 246 6.92 0.71 2.54
N TYR A 247 5.95 -0.18 2.29
CA TYR A 247 6.18 -1.62 2.34
C TYR A 247 7.06 -2.15 1.20
N LEU A 248 7.33 -1.34 0.18
CA LEU A 248 8.35 -1.61 -0.84
C LEU A 248 9.77 -1.78 -0.26
N LEU A 249 10.03 -1.38 0.99
CA LEU A 249 11.25 -1.76 1.71
C LEU A 249 11.44 -3.27 1.85
N GLY A 250 10.38 -4.06 1.60
CA GLY A 250 10.39 -5.52 1.74
C GLY A 250 10.36 -6.00 3.20
N HIS A 251 10.28 -5.08 4.16
CA HIS A 251 10.28 -5.33 5.59
C HIS A 251 9.38 -4.34 6.32
N SER A 252 8.90 -4.72 7.50
CA SER A 252 8.14 -3.82 8.38
C SER A 252 9.03 -2.69 8.88
N LEU A 253 8.52 -1.47 8.85
CA LEU A 253 9.24 -0.26 9.24
C LEU A 253 9.00 0.04 10.72
N ILE A 254 10.07 0.33 11.46
CA ILE A 254 10.04 0.91 12.81
C ILE A 254 10.52 2.35 12.68
N GLY A 255 9.60 3.30 12.88
CA GLY A 255 9.83 4.71 12.69
C GLY A 255 8.53 5.48 12.52
N GLN A 256 8.60 6.79 12.44
CA GLN A 256 7.47 7.65 12.18
C GLN A 256 7.57 8.23 10.77
N PHE A 257 6.56 7.95 9.95
CA PHE A 257 6.37 8.64 8.68
C PHE A 257 5.50 9.89 8.88
N SER A 258 5.89 10.98 8.25
CA SER A 258 5.08 12.20 8.17
C SER A 258 5.08 12.71 6.73
N GLY A 259 3.89 12.96 6.18
CA GLY A 259 3.71 13.46 4.81
C GLY A 259 2.77 14.66 4.75
N PHE A 260 3.19 15.70 4.02
CA PHE A 260 2.36 16.83 3.64
C PHE A 260 2.23 16.88 2.13
N LYS A 261 1.00 16.73 1.63
CA LYS A 261 0.71 16.68 0.18
C LYS A 261 1.55 15.62 -0.56
N SER A 262 2.09 14.64 0.16
CA SER A 262 2.91 13.59 -0.42
C SER A 262 2.07 12.67 -1.31
N GLY A 263 2.71 12.08 -2.28
CA GLY A 263 2.15 11.06 -3.17
C GLY A 263 3.20 9.99 -3.47
N HIS A 264 2.86 9.01 -4.31
CA HIS A 264 3.67 7.83 -4.60
C HIS A 264 5.11 8.17 -5.02
N GLY A 265 5.29 9.20 -5.87
CA GLY A 265 6.62 9.64 -6.30
C GLY A 265 7.50 10.12 -5.16
N LEU A 266 6.94 10.93 -4.26
CA LEU A 266 7.69 11.47 -3.13
C LEU A 266 7.93 10.41 -2.05
N ASN A 267 6.97 9.51 -1.82
CA ASN A 267 7.12 8.36 -0.94
C ASN A 267 8.25 7.43 -1.44
N ASN A 268 8.29 7.15 -2.74
CA ASN A 268 9.36 6.34 -3.33
C ASN A 268 10.72 7.03 -3.27
N LEU A 269 10.77 8.34 -3.54
CA LEU A 269 12.01 9.12 -3.39
C LEU A 269 12.55 9.06 -1.96
N LEU A 270 11.67 9.16 -0.96
CA LEU A 270 12.02 9.03 0.46
C LEU A 270 12.63 7.66 0.75
N LEU A 271 12.02 6.57 0.26
CA LEU A 271 12.55 5.22 0.44
C LEU A 271 13.91 5.04 -0.20
N ARG A 272 14.07 5.46 -1.46
CA ARG A 272 15.36 5.38 -2.16
C ARG A 272 16.44 6.18 -1.44
N THR A 273 16.09 7.38 -0.94
CA THR A 273 17.00 8.22 -0.18
C THR A 273 17.41 7.56 1.13
N MET A 274 16.47 6.95 1.85
CA MET A 274 16.75 6.23 3.09
C MET A 274 17.66 5.01 2.82
N VAL A 275 17.32 4.18 1.85
CA VAL A 275 18.09 2.97 1.50
C VAL A 275 19.53 3.32 1.11
N ALA A 276 19.76 4.44 0.39
CA ALA A 276 21.08 4.92 0.02
C ALA A 276 21.90 5.45 1.20
N ARG A 277 21.23 5.83 2.31
CA ARG A 277 21.86 6.41 3.51
C ARG A 277 21.91 5.39 4.64
N GLN A 278 22.85 4.46 4.56
CA GLN A 278 23.02 3.35 5.51
C GLN A 278 23.10 3.79 6.99
N GLU A 279 23.57 5.01 7.25
CA GLU A 279 23.64 5.58 8.59
C GLU A 279 22.28 5.98 9.19
N CYS A 280 21.22 5.97 8.37
CA CYS A 280 19.88 6.41 8.80
C CYS A 280 18.97 5.26 9.22
N TRP A 281 19.41 4.00 9.06
CA TRP A 281 18.60 2.85 9.41
C TRP A 281 19.44 1.63 9.77
N GLU A 282 18.83 0.68 10.45
CA GLU A 282 19.41 -0.61 10.77
C GLU A 282 18.36 -1.73 10.59
N ALA A 283 18.82 -2.93 10.26
CA ALA A 283 17.98 -4.12 10.26
C ALA A 283 17.98 -4.78 11.64
N VAL A 284 16.80 -4.99 12.21
CA VAL A 284 16.66 -5.60 13.56
C VAL A 284 15.72 -6.79 13.52
N THR A 285 15.89 -7.71 14.49
CA THR A 285 15.02 -8.86 14.74
C THR A 285 14.72 -8.94 16.24
N TYR A 286 13.60 -9.56 16.61
CA TYR A 286 13.21 -9.70 18.01
C TYR A 286 13.11 -11.17 18.41
N SER A 287 13.65 -11.49 19.57
CA SER A 287 13.58 -12.85 20.13
C SER A 287 12.24 -13.13 20.79
N ASP A 288 11.54 -12.11 21.27
CA ASP A 288 10.20 -12.20 21.84
C ASP A 288 9.23 -11.27 21.13
N LEU A 289 7.97 -11.69 21.03
CA LEU A 289 6.90 -10.88 20.47
C LEU A 289 6.58 -9.67 21.35
N ALA A 290 6.77 -9.81 22.66
CA ALA A 290 6.56 -8.74 23.64
C ALA A 290 7.55 -7.58 23.49
N ASP A 291 8.74 -7.84 22.94
CA ASP A 291 9.79 -6.85 22.73
C ASP A 291 9.63 -6.11 21.38
N ALA A 292 8.77 -6.64 20.48
CA ALA A 292 8.56 -6.03 19.17
C ALA A 292 7.63 -4.82 19.31
N PRO A 293 8.03 -3.63 18.81
CA PRO A 293 7.25 -2.41 18.98
C PRO A 293 6.02 -2.33 18.05
N ILE A 294 5.82 -3.35 17.20
CA ILE A 294 4.68 -3.45 16.28
C ILE A 294 3.89 -4.72 16.58
N SER A 295 2.60 -4.57 16.86
CA SER A 295 1.70 -5.68 17.13
C SER A 295 0.96 -6.12 15.87
N TYR A 296 1.10 -7.39 15.52
CA TYR A 296 0.33 -8.05 14.47
C TYR A 296 -0.70 -9.01 15.07
N MET A 297 -1.89 -9.09 14.45
CA MET A 297 -2.88 -10.09 14.84
C MET A 297 -2.29 -11.50 14.77
N ALA A 298 -2.61 -12.30 15.79
CA ALA A 298 -2.24 -13.71 15.76
C ALA A 298 -2.88 -14.41 14.55
N PRO A 299 -2.18 -15.37 13.91
CA PRO A 299 -2.80 -16.22 12.90
C PRO A 299 -4.03 -16.92 13.52
N VAL A 300 -5.17 -16.81 12.86
CA VAL A 300 -6.37 -17.55 13.30
C VAL A 300 -6.09 -19.03 13.06
N ALA A 301 -6.21 -19.86 14.11
CA ALA A 301 -6.18 -21.29 13.97
C ALA A 301 -7.45 -21.71 13.21
N VAL A 302 -7.31 -22.11 11.95
CA VAL A 302 -8.36 -22.70 11.10
C VAL A 302 -8.24 -24.19 11.15
#